data_321fda464e624b5b6a8a3b0a7b17cf30
#
_entry.id   321fda464e624b5b6a8a3b0a7b17cf30
#
_cell.length_a   1.000
_cell.length_b   1.000
_cell.length_c   1.000
_cell.angle_alpha   90.00
_cell.angle_beta   90.00
_cell.angle_gamma   90.00
#
_symmetry.space_group_name_H-M   'P 1'
#
loop_
_entity.id
_entity.type
_entity.pdbx_description
1 polymer ?
#
loop_
_entity_poly.entity_id
_entity_poly.type
_entity_poly.pdbx_seq_one_letter_code
_entity_poly.pdbx_strand_id
1 'polypeptide(L)'
;MAVDQLSDIVQRCQTIQDDLYTPEDYDLFQCAARKCIEEGDSVHVLSIIVDEKNKHIVRCMGWNLVGPLVLVLLKNEENSVSPSRAIFSHLLEICSPKELLVSLLEQVEAAEPDVIRDTVMFLLQPLQKVLLNFGRKKATFLGMTLSTLLNQIARLPQEDTAGLGQCCSGLLCFVKPFVEEAKDTRNSGVAHDEELRTEMLKFCMMSLRDPLLGLQFTDPDQQDKSFLCEFATEILAILSGIGESLPELLCHELLKKHEVPGFLEEEVRYPKESLANLAYLLFVHHIAMETFPVVLSPVFILQCNMEHIELLLSRYDLYEKSLVRVEDNSLSVELLEIKTFISVPQNLVKVMTLCPVHRLRSKGLAVFQLSINKFNTEGKYKFLRCMLKTSHHSGVEGVIIKNIKNQVDLSLRPGNKNVWFQGIHFLPLLRLVLSLPQGPETDLLQNLDRIMESLNLLRYLLIRDKESDNETGVWLELQAFNDSFMTPLRLDLNMSKAHYQAELSNAGCDSESVCTVSVGNENLPNLTPEVQIQALHSALFTFELIESVLVRIEEIIEAKP
;
A
#
# COMPACT_ATOMS: atom_id res chain seq x y z
N MET A 1 36.52 39.96 -22.74
CA MET A 1 36.07 40.23 -21.36
C MET A 1 36.01 38.95 -20.53
N ALA A 2 35.02 38.07 -20.63
CA ALA A 2 35.04 36.80 -19.86
C ALA A 2 36.13 35.84 -20.36
N VAL A 3 36.33 35.80 -21.66
CA VAL A 3 37.36 35.02 -22.35
C VAL A 3 38.78 35.45 -21.94
N ASP A 4 39.05 36.76 -21.85
CA ASP A 4 40.36 37.29 -21.45
C ASP A 4 40.64 36.91 -19.97
N GLN A 5 39.62 37.00 -19.10
CA GLN A 5 39.73 36.61 -17.71
C GLN A 5 40.06 35.13 -17.56
N LEU A 6 39.39 34.25 -18.34
CA LEU A 6 39.66 32.81 -18.31
C LEU A 6 41.10 32.51 -18.79
N SER A 7 41.53 33.20 -19.87
CA SER A 7 42.90 33.03 -20.40
C SER A 7 43.96 33.48 -19.38
N ASP A 8 43.75 34.62 -18.71
CA ASP A 8 44.68 35.13 -17.67
C ASP A 8 44.76 34.19 -16.47
N ILE A 9 43.63 33.62 -16.03
CA ILE A 9 43.58 32.65 -14.91
C ILE A 9 44.34 31.36 -15.29
N VAL A 10 44.08 30.84 -16.49
CA VAL A 10 44.73 29.64 -17.00
C VAL A 10 46.25 29.87 -17.12
N GLN A 11 46.67 31.02 -17.64
CA GLN A 11 48.08 31.38 -17.74
C GLN A 11 48.74 31.50 -16.36
N ARG A 12 48.05 32.07 -15.36
CA ARG A 12 48.49 32.10 -13.97
C ARG A 12 48.66 30.68 -13.40
N CYS A 13 47.66 29.81 -13.61
CA CYS A 13 47.65 28.44 -13.14
C CYS A 13 48.76 27.58 -13.78
N GLN A 14 49.17 27.85 -15.04
CA GLN A 14 50.27 27.15 -15.70
C GLN A 14 51.65 27.40 -15.02
N THR A 15 51.77 28.49 -14.25
CA THR A 15 52.99 28.82 -13.51
C THR A 15 53.05 28.24 -12.11
N ILE A 16 51.95 27.65 -11.62
CA ILE A 16 51.82 27.07 -10.28
C ILE A 16 52.06 25.56 -10.35
N GLN A 17 52.73 24.99 -9.37
CA GLN A 17 52.86 23.53 -9.24
C GLN A 17 51.50 22.93 -8.80
N ASP A 18 51.24 21.71 -9.27
CA ASP A 18 49.96 21.01 -9.20
C ASP A 18 49.26 20.93 -7.83
N ASP A 19 50.03 20.80 -6.75
CA ASP A 19 49.51 20.66 -5.39
C ASP A 19 49.31 22.00 -4.66
N LEU A 20 49.52 23.13 -5.33
CA LEU A 20 49.53 24.47 -4.72
C LEU A 20 48.36 25.38 -5.16
N TYR A 21 47.35 24.86 -5.87
CA TYR A 21 46.19 25.66 -6.20
C TYR A 21 45.40 26.05 -4.95
N THR A 22 45.05 27.32 -4.84
CA THR A 22 44.25 27.82 -3.73
C THR A 22 42.75 27.70 -4.02
N PRO A 23 41.86 27.71 -3.02
CA PRO A 23 40.42 27.74 -3.23
C PRO A 23 39.99 28.92 -4.14
N GLU A 24 40.67 30.05 -4.04
CA GLU A 24 40.43 31.21 -4.86
C GLU A 24 40.72 30.97 -6.36
N ASP A 25 41.72 30.13 -6.68
CA ASP A 25 42.00 29.73 -8.07
C ASP A 25 40.87 28.91 -8.67
N TYR A 26 40.30 27.98 -7.88
CA TYR A 26 39.13 27.17 -8.28
C TYR A 26 37.93 28.09 -8.55
N ASP A 27 37.62 29.01 -7.65
CA ASP A 27 36.48 29.92 -7.77
C ASP A 27 36.60 30.84 -8.97
N LEU A 28 37.79 31.43 -9.20
CA LEU A 28 38.07 32.30 -10.34
C LEU A 28 37.96 31.55 -11.66
N PHE A 29 38.53 30.32 -11.75
CA PHE A 29 38.41 29.48 -12.95
C PHE A 29 36.96 29.13 -13.24
N GLN A 30 36.21 28.69 -12.24
CA GLN A 30 34.80 28.36 -12.36
C GLN A 30 33.98 29.58 -12.81
N CYS A 31 34.14 30.73 -12.16
CA CYS A 31 33.38 31.94 -12.49
C CYS A 31 33.66 32.43 -13.90
N ALA A 32 34.93 32.47 -14.33
CA ALA A 32 35.30 32.94 -15.66
C ALA A 32 34.81 31.98 -16.76
N ALA A 33 35.03 30.68 -16.61
CA ALA A 33 34.61 29.69 -17.57
C ALA A 33 33.06 29.56 -17.65
N ARG A 34 32.37 29.66 -16.51
CA ARG A 34 30.90 29.71 -16.45
C ARG A 34 30.37 30.89 -17.24
N LYS A 35 30.90 32.10 -17.04
CA LYS A 35 30.49 33.29 -17.81
C LYS A 35 30.70 33.11 -19.31
N CYS A 36 31.84 32.54 -19.74
CA CYS A 36 32.07 32.25 -21.15
C CYS A 36 31.04 31.30 -21.72
N ILE A 37 30.66 30.24 -20.97
CA ILE A 37 29.64 29.29 -21.39
C ILE A 37 28.27 29.96 -21.48
N GLU A 38 27.88 30.79 -20.49
CA GLU A 38 26.61 31.53 -20.44
C GLU A 38 26.52 32.62 -21.53
N GLU A 39 27.64 33.25 -21.90
CA GLU A 39 27.73 34.26 -22.97
C GLU A 39 27.78 33.64 -24.39
N GLY A 40 27.84 32.31 -24.50
CA GLY A 40 27.83 31.58 -25.77
C GLY A 40 29.24 31.32 -26.36
N ASP A 41 30.31 31.68 -25.64
CA ASP A 41 31.71 31.52 -26.08
C ASP A 41 32.27 30.13 -25.79
N SER A 42 31.41 29.08 -25.79
CA SER A 42 31.79 27.71 -25.52
C SER A 42 32.89 27.16 -26.44
N VAL A 43 33.01 27.69 -27.67
CA VAL A 43 34.10 27.31 -28.62
C VAL A 43 35.46 27.71 -28.07
N HIS A 44 35.56 28.89 -27.45
CA HIS A 44 36.80 29.36 -26.87
C HIS A 44 37.18 28.57 -25.62
N VAL A 45 36.19 28.26 -24.75
CA VAL A 45 36.38 27.39 -23.58
C VAL A 45 36.87 26.01 -24.04
N LEU A 46 36.29 25.44 -25.12
CA LEU A 46 36.71 24.17 -25.68
C LEU A 46 38.20 24.20 -26.09
N SER A 47 38.64 25.28 -26.78
CA SER A 47 40.02 25.42 -27.23
C SER A 47 41.02 25.43 -26.07
N ILE A 48 40.65 26.03 -24.94
CA ILE A 48 41.46 26.08 -23.71
C ILE A 48 41.51 24.70 -23.03
N ILE A 49 40.35 24.01 -22.95
CA ILE A 49 40.21 22.74 -22.22
C ILE A 49 40.88 21.59 -22.95
N VAL A 50 40.90 21.59 -24.28
CA VAL A 50 41.50 20.52 -25.11
C VAL A 50 43.01 20.74 -25.30
N ASP A 51 43.57 21.92 -24.97
CA ASP A 51 45.02 22.14 -25.08
C ASP A 51 45.79 21.28 -24.06
N GLU A 52 46.68 20.41 -24.56
CA GLU A 52 47.49 19.54 -23.74
C GLU A 52 48.30 20.29 -22.65
N LYS A 53 48.64 21.57 -22.88
CA LYS A 53 49.33 22.41 -21.89
C LYS A 53 48.48 22.63 -20.65
N ASN A 54 47.18 22.62 -20.79
CA ASN A 54 46.22 22.91 -19.74
C ASN A 54 45.65 21.62 -19.08
N LYS A 55 46.05 20.47 -19.57
CA LYS A 55 45.55 19.15 -19.12
C LYS A 55 45.51 18.98 -17.61
N HIS A 56 46.55 19.47 -16.95
CA HIS A 56 46.72 19.39 -15.51
C HIS A 56 45.67 20.27 -14.77
N ILE A 57 45.55 21.51 -15.21
CA ILE A 57 44.55 22.50 -14.70
C ILE A 57 43.12 21.92 -14.85
N VAL A 58 42.85 21.43 -16.07
CA VAL A 58 41.54 20.82 -16.39
C VAL A 58 41.28 19.57 -15.52
N ARG A 59 42.28 18.75 -15.27
CA ARG A 59 42.17 17.59 -14.39
C ARG A 59 41.78 17.97 -12.96
N CYS A 60 42.36 19.06 -12.43
CA CYS A 60 42.12 19.50 -11.06
C CYS A 60 40.86 20.35 -10.90
N MET A 61 40.51 21.21 -11.87
CA MET A 61 39.47 22.24 -11.74
C MET A 61 38.29 22.02 -12.68
N GLY A 62 38.43 21.22 -13.76
CA GLY A 62 37.44 21.08 -14.82
C GLY A 62 36.08 20.56 -14.36
N TRP A 63 36.04 19.75 -13.32
CA TRP A 63 34.80 19.20 -12.76
C TRP A 63 33.82 20.30 -12.29
N ASN A 64 34.31 21.49 -11.90
CA ASN A 64 33.49 22.64 -11.54
C ASN A 64 32.61 23.17 -12.70
N LEU A 65 32.91 22.78 -13.93
CA LEU A 65 32.16 23.19 -15.12
C LEU A 65 31.00 22.27 -15.44
N VAL A 66 30.84 21.15 -14.75
CA VAL A 66 29.77 20.17 -14.97
C VAL A 66 28.41 20.84 -14.85
N GLY A 67 28.15 21.60 -13.77
CA GLY A 67 26.88 22.27 -13.55
C GLY A 67 26.49 23.25 -14.69
N PRO A 68 27.30 24.26 -15.02
CA PRO A 68 27.05 25.16 -16.14
C PRO A 68 26.83 24.43 -17.47
N LEU A 69 27.62 23.39 -17.77
CA LEU A 69 27.48 22.60 -18.99
C LEU A 69 26.16 21.83 -19.06
N VAL A 70 25.77 21.18 -17.96
CA VAL A 70 24.51 20.46 -17.86
C VAL A 70 23.32 21.41 -18.12
N LEU A 71 23.32 22.59 -17.53
CA LEU A 71 22.28 23.59 -17.74
C LEU A 71 22.15 24.03 -19.22
N VAL A 72 23.26 24.26 -19.90
CA VAL A 72 23.26 24.64 -21.33
C VAL A 72 22.81 23.49 -22.21
N LEU A 73 23.26 22.25 -21.89
CA LEU A 73 22.92 21.08 -22.67
C LEU A 73 21.45 20.67 -22.51
N LEU A 74 20.84 20.90 -21.35
CA LEU A 74 19.41 20.65 -21.11
C LEU A 74 18.53 21.69 -21.79
N LYS A 75 18.99 23.00 -21.87
CA LYS A 75 18.26 24.06 -22.58
C LYS A 75 18.28 23.88 -24.10
N ASN A 76 19.21 23.08 -24.63
CA ASN A 76 19.33 22.71 -26.05
C ASN A 76 19.42 23.91 -26.98
N GLU A 77 20.14 24.97 -26.61
CA GLU A 77 20.38 26.18 -27.44
C GLU A 77 21.33 25.82 -28.58
N GLU A 78 20.85 25.85 -29.84
CA GLU A 78 21.52 25.31 -31.04
C GLU A 78 22.99 25.71 -31.22
N ASN A 79 23.36 26.95 -30.90
CA ASN A 79 24.71 27.46 -31.13
C ASN A 79 25.76 26.98 -30.10
N SER A 80 25.32 26.59 -28.89
CA SER A 80 26.23 26.27 -27.78
C SER A 80 26.31 24.75 -27.52
N VAL A 81 25.40 23.94 -28.04
CA VAL A 81 25.27 22.51 -27.71
C VAL A 81 26.48 21.70 -28.18
N SER A 82 26.96 21.89 -29.40
CA SER A 82 28.06 21.07 -29.96
C SER A 82 29.38 21.29 -29.20
N PRO A 83 29.87 22.51 -28.99
CA PRO A 83 31.10 22.74 -28.23
C PRO A 83 30.93 22.37 -26.74
N SER A 84 29.80 22.64 -26.11
CA SER A 84 29.54 22.27 -24.72
C SER A 84 29.52 20.73 -24.50
N ARG A 85 28.98 19.99 -25.46
CA ARG A 85 29.02 18.51 -25.44
C ARG A 85 30.45 18.00 -25.59
N ALA A 86 31.26 18.59 -26.44
CA ALA A 86 32.66 18.25 -26.61
C ALA A 86 33.47 18.53 -25.32
N ILE A 87 33.25 19.66 -24.68
CA ILE A 87 33.85 20.00 -23.37
C ILE A 87 33.43 18.96 -22.35
N PHE A 88 32.14 18.67 -22.19
CA PHE A 88 31.62 17.74 -21.22
C PHE A 88 32.21 16.34 -21.41
N SER A 89 32.27 15.84 -22.67
CA SER A 89 32.86 14.54 -22.96
C SER A 89 34.37 14.47 -22.62
N HIS A 90 35.11 15.55 -22.86
CA HIS A 90 36.52 15.64 -22.53
C HIS A 90 36.77 15.67 -21.02
N LEU A 91 35.93 16.39 -20.26
CA LEU A 91 35.99 16.40 -18.79
C LEU A 91 35.77 15.00 -18.19
N LEU A 92 34.82 14.24 -18.75
CA LEU A 92 34.55 12.85 -18.31
C LEU A 92 35.75 11.90 -18.51
N GLU A 93 36.71 12.26 -19.37
CA GLU A 93 37.92 11.46 -19.63
C GLU A 93 39.12 11.88 -18.81
N ILE A 94 39.21 13.17 -18.47
CA ILE A 94 40.44 13.74 -17.87
C ILE A 94 40.30 13.99 -16.37
N CYS A 95 39.14 14.46 -15.91
CA CYS A 95 38.95 14.82 -14.50
C CYS A 95 38.98 13.60 -13.59
N SER A 96 39.23 13.85 -12.31
CA SER A 96 39.18 12.81 -11.27
C SER A 96 37.76 12.20 -11.20
N PRO A 97 37.63 10.86 -11.27
CA PRO A 97 36.31 10.22 -11.23
C PRO A 97 35.50 10.53 -9.97
N LYS A 98 36.15 10.82 -8.83
CA LYS A 98 35.48 11.11 -7.57
C LYS A 98 34.81 12.48 -7.60
N GLU A 99 35.55 13.53 -8.00
CA GLU A 99 35.03 14.89 -8.11
C GLU A 99 33.95 14.97 -9.18
N LEU A 100 34.15 14.31 -10.33
CA LEU A 100 33.13 14.19 -11.37
C LEU A 100 31.84 13.56 -10.86
N LEU A 101 31.95 12.45 -10.13
CA LEU A 101 30.78 11.79 -9.59
C LEU A 101 29.99 12.70 -8.65
N VAL A 102 30.68 13.37 -7.73
CA VAL A 102 30.03 14.32 -6.80
C VAL A 102 29.32 15.42 -7.57
N SER A 103 30.02 16.06 -8.52
CA SER A 103 29.43 17.17 -9.29
C SER A 103 28.25 16.72 -10.16
N LEU A 104 28.28 15.50 -10.74
CA LEU A 104 27.16 14.93 -11.49
C LEU A 104 25.96 14.64 -10.57
N LEU A 105 26.20 14.09 -9.36
CA LEU A 105 25.14 13.82 -8.39
C LEU A 105 24.50 15.09 -7.85
N GLU A 106 25.29 16.16 -7.63
CA GLU A 106 24.76 17.47 -7.26
C GLU A 106 23.78 18.00 -8.32
N GLN A 107 24.06 17.77 -9.63
CA GLN A 107 23.12 18.16 -10.68
C GLN A 107 21.83 17.32 -10.66
N VAL A 108 21.91 16.04 -10.32
CA VAL A 108 20.72 15.20 -10.13
C VAL A 108 19.89 15.70 -8.94
N GLU A 109 20.54 15.99 -7.81
CA GLU A 109 19.87 16.43 -6.58
C GLU A 109 19.24 17.82 -6.71
N ALA A 110 19.90 18.73 -7.46
CA ALA A 110 19.43 20.09 -7.69
C ALA A 110 18.29 20.19 -8.72
N ALA A 111 17.95 19.11 -9.41
CA ALA A 111 16.91 19.13 -10.43
C ALA A 111 15.53 19.40 -9.82
N GLU A 112 14.84 20.42 -10.35
CA GLU A 112 13.47 20.75 -10.02
C GLU A 112 12.49 19.72 -10.63
N PRO A 113 11.28 19.52 -10.06
CA PRO A 113 10.35 18.46 -10.47
C PRO A 113 10.03 18.40 -11.97
N ASP A 114 9.98 19.52 -12.65
CA ASP A 114 9.67 19.66 -14.08
C ASP A 114 10.82 19.26 -15.00
N VAL A 115 12.06 19.26 -14.51
CA VAL A 115 13.26 18.92 -15.29
C VAL A 115 13.95 17.63 -14.82
N ILE A 116 13.44 16.96 -13.79
CA ILE A 116 14.02 15.72 -13.24
C ILE A 116 14.23 14.69 -14.35
N ARG A 117 13.19 14.42 -15.15
CA ARG A 117 13.23 13.42 -16.22
C ARG A 117 14.41 13.68 -17.16
N ASP A 118 14.50 14.89 -17.71
CA ASP A 118 15.48 15.25 -18.71
C ASP A 118 16.91 15.25 -18.12
N THR A 119 17.05 15.70 -16.87
CA THR A 119 18.32 15.69 -16.13
C THR A 119 18.78 14.26 -15.86
N VAL A 120 17.92 13.41 -15.33
CA VAL A 120 18.23 11.99 -15.05
C VAL A 120 18.62 11.29 -16.34
N MET A 121 17.79 11.37 -17.39
CA MET A 121 18.05 10.71 -18.66
C MET A 121 19.36 11.16 -19.31
N PHE A 122 19.70 12.43 -19.20
CA PHE A 122 20.95 12.98 -19.70
C PHE A 122 22.17 12.47 -18.90
N LEU A 123 22.05 12.38 -17.58
CA LEU A 123 23.18 12.06 -16.70
C LEU A 123 23.44 10.57 -16.49
N LEU A 124 22.49 9.68 -16.81
CA LEU A 124 22.67 8.23 -16.62
C LEU A 124 23.92 7.69 -17.32
N GLN A 125 24.15 8.04 -18.59
CA GLN A 125 25.32 7.55 -19.32
C GLN A 125 26.64 8.11 -18.80
N PRO A 126 26.79 9.42 -18.54
CA PRO A 126 27.95 9.99 -17.85
C PRO A 126 28.25 9.33 -16.50
N LEU A 127 27.24 9.16 -15.65
CA LEU A 127 27.39 8.51 -14.35
C LEU A 127 27.87 7.06 -14.50
N GLN A 128 27.30 6.30 -15.44
CA GLN A 128 27.72 4.92 -15.71
C GLN A 128 29.19 4.86 -16.15
N LYS A 129 29.61 5.73 -17.09
CA LYS A 129 31.01 5.81 -17.56
C LYS A 129 31.97 6.11 -16.42
N VAL A 130 31.64 7.06 -15.54
CA VAL A 130 32.45 7.42 -14.39
C VAL A 130 32.54 6.26 -13.39
N LEU A 131 31.42 5.61 -13.08
CA LEU A 131 31.37 4.50 -12.11
C LEU A 131 32.14 3.27 -12.57
N LEU A 132 32.11 2.95 -13.86
CA LEU A 132 32.87 1.84 -14.41
C LEU A 132 34.40 2.02 -14.27
N ASN A 133 34.87 3.26 -14.15
CA ASN A 133 36.27 3.58 -13.93
C ASN A 133 36.72 3.48 -12.44
N PHE A 134 35.78 3.29 -11.50
CA PHE A 134 36.11 3.02 -10.12
C PHE A 134 36.55 1.56 -9.95
N GLY A 135 37.67 1.35 -9.25
CA GLY A 135 38.13 0.01 -8.88
C GLY A 135 37.32 -0.56 -7.69
N ARG A 136 38.03 -0.90 -6.60
CA ARG A 136 37.43 -1.54 -5.41
C ARG A 136 36.30 -0.77 -4.72
N LYS A 137 36.22 0.54 -4.89
CA LYS A 137 35.14 1.37 -4.28
C LYS A 137 33.92 1.53 -5.16
N LYS A 138 33.83 0.83 -6.30
CA LYS A 138 32.74 0.90 -7.26
C LYS A 138 31.36 0.64 -6.59
N ALA A 139 31.25 -0.40 -5.79
CA ALA A 139 30.01 -0.80 -5.13
C ALA A 139 29.46 0.33 -4.23
N THR A 140 30.29 0.90 -3.36
CA THR A 140 29.88 2.00 -2.47
C THR A 140 29.38 3.21 -3.24
N PHE A 141 30.11 3.65 -4.28
CA PHE A 141 29.71 4.80 -5.10
C PHE A 141 28.48 4.51 -5.96
N LEU A 142 28.33 3.29 -6.43
CA LEU A 142 27.12 2.84 -7.14
C LEU A 142 25.90 2.91 -6.22
N GLY A 143 26.00 2.43 -4.99
CA GLY A 143 24.92 2.50 -4.00
C GLY A 143 24.46 3.94 -3.74
N MET A 144 25.41 4.87 -3.56
CA MET A 144 25.10 6.30 -3.43
C MET A 144 24.37 6.83 -4.67
N THR A 145 24.88 6.53 -5.86
CA THR A 145 24.32 6.98 -7.13
C THR A 145 22.89 6.46 -7.32
N LEU A 146 22.67 5.18 -7.10
CA LEU A 146 21.33 4.58 -7.23
C LEU A 146 20.33 5.15 -6.23
N SER A 147 20.77 5.38 -4.99
CA SER A 147 19.93 6.02 -3.97
C SER A 147 19.52 7.44 -4.38
N THR A 148 20.47 8.25 -4.85
CA THR A 148 20.19 9.63 -5.33
C THR A 148 19.23 9.61 -6.52
N LEU A 149 19.47 8.73 -7.52
CA LEU A 149 18.60 8.62 -8.70
C LEU A 149 17.18 8.21 -8.32
N LEU A 150 17.01 7.18 -7.48
CA LEU A 150 15.69 6.72 -7.05
C LEU A 150 14.95 7.76 -6.22
N ASN A 151 15.66 8.47 -5.32
CA ASN A 151 15.06 9.54 -4.53
C ASN A 151 14.56 10.71 -5.42
N GLN A 152 15.27 11.02 -6.49
CA GLN A 152 14.83 12.06 -7.43
C GLN A 152 13.66 11.58 -8.31
N ILE A 153 13.71 10.34 -8.80
CA ILE A 153 12.61 9.76 -9.57
C ILE A 153 11.32 9.70 -8.74
N ALA A 154 11.42 9.45 -7.44
CA ALA A 154 10.27 9.48 -6.53
C ALA A 154 9.64 10.88 -6.38
N ARG A 155 10.35 11.96 -6.76
CA ARG A 155 9.83 13.35 -6.77
C ARG A 155 9.16 13.74 -8.08
N LEU A 156 9.17 12.88 -9.09
CA LEU A 156 8.43 13.13 -10.34
C LEU A 156 6.94 13.36 -10.05
N PRO A 157 6.29 14.31 -10.76
CA PRO A 157 4.84 14.49 -10.65
C PRO A 157 4.09 13.18 -10.94
N GLN A 158 3.08 12.87 -10.13
CA GLN A 158 2.28 11.63 -10.29
C GLN A 158 1.59 11.53 -11.67
N GLU A 159 1.39 12.66 -12.32
CA GLU A 159 0.76 12.78 -13.64
C GLU A 159 1.74 12.46 -14.79
N ASP A 160 3.06 12.55 -14.57
CA ASP A 160 4.09 12.27 -15.56
C ASP A 160 4.43 10.77 -15.63
N THR A 161 3.45 9.98 -16.02
CA THR A 161 3.62 8.52 -16.18
C THR A 161 4.61 8.16 -17.29
N ALA A 162 4.67 8.98 -18.34
CA ALA A 162 5.61 8.78 -19.45
C ALA A 162 7.06 9.06 -19.02
N GLY A 163 7.29 10.10 -18.25
CA GLY A 163 8.60 10.43 -17.70
C GLY A 163 9.09 9.36 -16.72
N LEU A 164 8.20 8.86 -15.86
CA LEU A 164 8.52 7.75 -14.97
C LEU A 164 8.93 6.50 -15.76
N GLY A 165 8.20 6.16 -16.84
CA GLY A 165 8.54 5.02 -17.70
C GLY A 165 9.91 5.15 -18.35
N GLN A 166 10.25 6.34 -18.85
CA GLN A 166 11.56 6.63 -19.44
C GLN A 166 12.68 6.49 -18.40
N CYS A 167 12.50 7.04 -17.20
CA CYS A 167 13.47 6.93 -16.11
C CYS A 167 13.66 5.47 -15.68
N CYS A 168 12.59 4.69 -15.55
CA CYS A 168 12.67 3.26 -15.23
C CYS A 168 13.46 2.48 -16.28
N SER A 169 13.18 2.69 -17.57
CA SER A 169 13.92 2.06 -18.68
C SER A 169 15.39 2.49 -18.69
N GLY A 170 15.64 3.78 -18.46
CA GLY A 170 17.00 4.32 -18.35
C GLY A 170 17.78 3.69 -17.19
N LEU A 171 17.15 3.53 -16.02
CA LEU A 171 17.75 2.87 -14.85
C LEU A 171 18.13 1.41 -15.15
N LEU A 172 17.26 0.65 -15.84
CA LEU A 172 17.58 -0.73 -16.23
C LEU A 172 18.81 -0.78 -17.14
N CYS A 173 18.89 0.11 -18.13
CA CYS A 173 20.06 0.23 -18.98
C CYS A 173 21.33 0.62 -18.19
N PHE A 174 21.16 1.51 -17.22
CA PHE A 174 22.25 1.98 -16.36
C PHE A 174 22.80 0.87 -15.47
N VAL A 175 21.96 0.04 -14.85
CA VAL A 175 22.40 -1.00 -13.92
C VAL A 175 22.92 -2.26 -14.62
N LYS A 176 22.58 -2.47 -15.89
CA LYS A 176 22.87 -3.69 -16.64
C LYS A 176 24.32 -4.17 -16.52
N PRO A 177 25.36 -3.36 -16.78
CA PRO A 177 26.76 -3.83 -16.68
C PRO A 177 27.13 -4.24 -15.25
N PHE A 178 26.60 -3.58 -14.23
CA PHE A 178 26.87 -3.91 -12.82
C PHE A 178 26.16 -5.20 -12.40
N VAL A 179 24.96 -5.46 -12.93
CA VAL A 179 24.22 -6.72 -12.72
C VAL A 179 24.97 -7.88 -13.37
N GLU A 180 25.49 -7.72 -14.58
CA GLU A 180 26.28 -8.74 -15.26
C GLU A 180 27.56 -9.06 -14.48
N GLU A 181 28.27 -8.03 -14.01
CA GLU A 181 29.44 -8.20 -13.15
C GLU A 181 29.08 -8.93 -11.83
N ALA A 182 27.96 -8.58 -11.18
CA ALA A 182 27.50 -9.24 -9.97
C ALA A 182 27.08 -10.71 -10.19
N LYS A 183 26.63 -11.08 -11.38
CA LYS A 183 26.32 -12.48 -11.75
C LYS A 183 27.58 -13.31 -11.98
N ASP A 184 28.56 -12.75 -12.68
CA ASP A 184 29.80 -13.46 -13.04
C ASP A 184 30.65 -13.78 -11.80
N THR A 185 30.63 -12.91 -10.81
CA THR A 185 31.39 -13.03 -9.56
C THR A 185 30.83 -14.08 -8.60
N ARG A 186 29.58 -14.54 -8.79
CA ARG A 186 28.99 -15.65 -8.02
C ARG A 186 29.87 -16.92 -8.04
N ASN A 187 30.69 -17.07 -9.08
CA ASN A 187 31.56 -18.23 -9.26
C ASN A 187 32.96 -18.06 -8.66
N SER A 188 33.35 -16.86 -8.24
CA SER A 188 34.71 -16.54 -7.84
C SER A 188 35.01 -16.53 -6.33
N GLY A 189 33.99 -16.35 -5.48
CA GLY A 189 34.12 -16.42 -4.02
C GLY A 189 34.94 -15.30 -3.37
N VAL A 190 35.09 -14.14 -4.03
CA VAL A 190 35.91 -13.01 -3.55
C VAL A 190 35.01 -12.02 -2.78
N ALA A 191 35.45 -11.58 -1.59
CA ALA A 191 34.66 -10.70 -0.70
C ALA A 191 34.20 -9.36 -1.34
N HIS A 192 34.94 -8.87 -2.35
CA HIS A 192 34.56 -7.61 -3.06
C HIS A 192 33.31 -7.76 -3.92
N ASP A 193 32.97 -8.96 -4.29
CA ASP A 193 31.84 -9.32 -5.12
C ASP A 193 30.52 -9.26 -4.33
N GLU A 194 30.61 -9.47 -3.01
CA GLU A 194 29.48 -9.40 -2.09
C GLU A 194 28.97 -7.97 -1.85
N GLU A 195 29.88 -6.97 -1.86
CA GLU A 195 29.49 -5.57 -1.74
C GLU A 195 28.63 -5.11 -2.95
N LEU A 196 29.03 -5.49 -4.18
CA LEU A 196 28.30 -5.13 -5.38
C LEU A 196 26.91 -5.79 -5.42
N ARG A 197 26.84 -7.07 -5.05
CA ARG A 197 25.59 -7.81 -4.90
C ARG A 197 24.66 -7.15 -3.88
N THR A 198 25.21 -6.75 -2.73
CA THR A 198 24.46 -6.07 -1.67
C THR A 198 23.88 -4.74 -2.16
N GLU A 199 24.63 -3.94 -2.90
CA GLU A 199 24.12 -2.67 -3.45
C GLU A 199 23.07 -2.91 -4.54
N MET A 200 23.20 -3.96 -5.36
CA MET A 200 22.16 -4.36 -6.32
C MET A 200 20.88 -4.81 -5.62
N LEU A 201 21.00 -5.57 -4.52
CA LEU A 201 19.86 -5.98 -3.72
C LEU A 201 19.14 -4.76 -3.11
N LYS A 202 19.89 -3.81 -2.55
CA LYS A 202 19.31 -2.54 -2.04
C LYS A 202 18.58 -1.78 -3.15
N PHE A 203 19.18 -1.68 -4.32
CA PHE A 203 18.55 -1.06 -5.50
C PHE A 203 17.21 -1.74 -5.85
N CYS A 204 17.18 -3.06 -5.93
CA CYS A 204 15.95 -3.79 -6.22
C CYS A 204 14.88 -3.54 -5.14
N MET A 205 15.26 -3.60 -3.86
CA MET A 205 14.32 -3.35 -2.76
C MET A 205 13.81 -1.91 -2.74
N MET A 206 14.64 -0.92 -3.03
CA MET A 206 14.19 0.48 -3.18
C MET A 206 13.27 0.64 -4.40
N SER A 207 13.59 0.00 -5.53
CA SER A 207 12.74 0.03 -6.74
C SER A 207 11.37 -0.62 -6.51
N LEU A 208 11.29 -1.66 -5.69
CA LEU A 208 10.02 -2.28 -5.27
C LEU A 208 9.16 -1.33 -4.42
N ARG A 209 9.76 -0.36 -3.75
CA ARG A 209 9.07 0.70 -3.04
C ARG A 209 8.77 1.88 -3.99
N ASP A 210 9.80 2.51 -4.52
CA ASP A 210 9.77 3.64 -5.45
C ASP A 210 10.55 3.24 -6.71
N PRO A 211 10.02 3.17 -7.89
CA PRO A 211 8.76 3.70 -8.43
C PRO A 211 7.60 2.70 -8.51
N LEU A 212 7.75 1.46 -8.06
CA LEU A 212 6.74 0.41 -8.22
C LEU A 212 5.55 0.54 -7.24
N LEU A 213 5.61 1.44 -6.26
CA LEU A 213 4.51 1.68 -5.33
C LEU A 213 3.19 2.00 -6.05
N GLY A 214 3.25 2.68 -7.20
CA GLY A 214 2.09 3.01 -8.02
C GLY A 214 1.39 1.80 -8.65
N LEU A 215 2.06 0.66 -8.79
CA LEU A 215 1.50 -0.54 -9.43
C LEU A 215 0.26 -1.08 -8.71
N GLN A 216 0.20 -0.96 -7.40
CA GLN A 216 -0.98 -1.33 -6.61
C GLN A 216 -2.25 -0.56 -6.99
N PHE A 217 -2.13 0.59 -7.68
CA PHE A 217 -3.25 1.40 -8.15
C PHE A 217 -3.66 1.08 -9.59
N THR A 218 -2.91 0.26 -10.30
CA THR A 218 -3.29 -0.21 -11.65
C THR A 218 -4.25 -1.39 -11.56
N ASP A 219 -5.20 -1.46 -12.49
CA ASP A 219 -6.15 -2.58 -12.56
C ASP A 219 -5.42 -3.84 -13.08
N PRO A 220 -5.30 -4.93 -12.30
CA PRO A 220 -4.61 -6.13 -12.74
C PRO A 220 -5.30 -6.84 -13.91
N ASP A 221 -6.58 -6.57 -14.14
CA ASP A 221 -7.36 -7.14 -15.25
C ASP A 221 -7.23 -6.31 -16.54
N GLN A 222 -6.68 -5.11 -16.48
CA GLN A 222 -6.31 -4.36 -17.68
C GLN A 222 -4.98 -4.89 -18.23
N GLN A 223 -5.06 -5.68 -19.27
CA GLN A 223 -3.93 -6.33 -19.96
C GLN A 223 -3.01 -5.37 -20.74
N ASP A 224 -3.17 -4.08 -20.64
CA ASP A 224 -2.20 -3.16 -21.18
C ASP A 224 -0.87 -3.36 -20.43
N LYS A 225 0.15 -3.77 -21.19
CA LYS A 225 1.53 -3.93 -20.73
C LYS A 225 2.03 -2.58 -20.20
N SER A 226 1.68 -2.28 -18.96
CA SER A 226 2.19 -1.11 -18.26
C SER A 226 3.71 -1.22 -18.22
N PHE A 227 4.43 -0.15 -18.58
CA PHE A 227 5.89 -0.07 -18.42
C PHE A 227 6.33 -0.45 -17.00
N LEU A 228 5.48 -0.25 -16.00
CA LEU A 228 5.72 -0.66 -14.62
C LEU A 228 5.76 -2.19 -14.47
N CYS A 229 4.92 -2.93 -15.21
CA CYS A 229 4.98 -4.40 -15.22
C CYS A 229 6.26 -4.91 -15.87
N GLU A 230 6.71 -4.26 -16.95
CA GLU A 230 8.00 -4.59 -17.58
C GLU A 230 9.17 -4.30 -16.63
N PHE A 231 9.17 -3.13 -16.02
CA PHE A 231 10.18 -2.76 -15.02
C PHE A 231 10.17 -3.74 -13.83
N ALA A 232 8.99 -4.09 -13.30
CA ALA A 232 8.86 -5.07 -12.24
C ALA A 232 9.44 -6.44 -12.62
N THR A 233 9.15 -6.90 -13.84
CA THR A 233 9.67 -8.17 -14.36
C THR A 233 11.20 -8.17 -14.39
N GLU A 234 11.81 -7.09 -14.85
CA GLU A 234 13.26 -6.94 -14.88
C GLU A 234 13.87 -6.85 -13.47
N ILE A 235 13.25 -6.12 -12.54
CA ILE A 235 13.71 -6.07 -11.13
C ILE A 235 13.68 -7.47 -10.49
N LEU A 236 12.61 -8.25 -10.71
CA LEU A 236 12.54 -9.62 -10.18
C LEU A 236 13.56 -10.56 -10.87
N ALA A 237 13.83 -10.35 -12.17
CA ALA A 237 14.86 -11.07 -12.89
C ALA A 237 16.28 -10.72 -12.37
N ILE A 238 16.52 -9.45 -12.00
CA ILE A 238 17.79 -9.04 -11.37
C ILE A 238 17.94 -9.72 -10.02
N LEU A 239 16.92 -9.70 -9.13
CA LEU A 239 16.95 -10.39 -7.83
C LEU A 239 17.32 -11.87 -7.99
N SER A 240 16.64 -12.59 -8.87
CA SER A 240 16.94 -13.99 -9.15
C SER A 240 18.34 -14.16 -9.74
N GLY A 241 18.75 -13.24 -10.63
CA GLY A 241 20.07 -13.27 -11.29
C GLY A 241 21.24 -13.08 -10.33
N ILE A 242 21.12 -12.21 -9.32
CA ILE A 242 22.12 -12.04 -8.27
C ILE A 242 22.06 -13.13 -7.19
N GLY A 243 21.14 -14.11 -7.34
CA GLY A 243 21.05 -15.30 -6.49
C GLY A 243 20.13 -15.16 -5.29
N GLU A 244 19.26 -14.13 -5.26
CA GLU A 244 18.25 -14.01 -4.21
C GLU A 244 17.06 -14.94 -4.49
N SER A 245 16.56 -15.58 -3.45
CA SER A 245 15.38 -16.45 -3.50
C SER A 245 14.14 -15.63 -3.14
N LEU A 246 13.24 -15.40 -4.10
CA LEU A 246 12.00 -14.64 -3.84
C LEU A 246 11.14 -15.26 -2.71
N PRO A 247 11.00 -16.60 -2.61
CA PRO A 247 10.33 -17.21 -1.48
C PRO A 247 11.00 -16.95 -0.13
N GLU A 248 12.33 -16.98 -0.07
CA GLU A 248 13.08 -16.71 1.16
C GLU A 248 12.91 -15.25 1.59
N LEU A 249 12.97 -14.31 0.66
CA LEU A 249 12.74 -12.89 0.97
C LEU A 249 11.38 -12.65 1.63
N LEU A 250 10.31 -13.29 1.14
CA LEU A 250 8.96 -13.14 1.69
C LEU A 250 8.74 -13.89 2.99
N CYS A 251 9.35 -15.07 3.14
CA CYS A 251 9.12 -15.96 4.28
C CYS A 251 10.14 -15.77 5.42
N HIS A 252 11.14 -14.93 5.24
CA HIS A 252 12.30 -14.79 6.13
C HIS A 252 11.95 -14.57 7.61
N GLU A 253 11.01 -13.69 7.91
CA GLU A 253 10.61 -13.40 9.30
C GLU A 253 9.94 -14.61 9.98
N LEU A 254 9.23 -15.45 9.24
CA LEU A 254 8.58 -16.65 9.79
C LEU A 254 9.56 -17.82 9.95
N LEU A 255 10.52 -17.94 9.04
CA LEU A 255 11.53 -18.98 9.10
C LEU A 255 12.51 -18.77 10.25
N LYS A 256 12.92 -17.51 10.54
CA LYS A 256 13.83 -17.18 11.65
C LYS A 256 13.24 -17.38 13.05
N LYS A 257 11.93 -17.36 13.23
CA LYS A 257 11.30 -17.59 14.55
C LYS A 257 11.59 -18.97 15.15
N HIS A 258 12.17 -19.89 14.39
CA HIS A 258 12.57 -21.22 14.82
C HIS A 258 14.06 -21.41 15.10
N GLU A 259 14.89 -20.39 14.85
CA GLU A 259 16.31 -20.45 15.19
C GLU A 259 16.59 -19.81 16.56
N VAL A 260 17.38 -20.54 17.38
CA VAL A 260 17.79 -20.13 18.72
C VAL A 260 18.58 -18.80 18.65
N PRO A 261 18.39 -17.81 19.54
CA PRO A 261 19.10 -16.55 19.49
C PRO A 261 20.58 -16.77 19.71
N GLY A 262 21.35 -16.79 18.64
CA GLY A 262 22.80 -16.80 18.61
C GLY A 262 23.31 -15.43 18.12
N PHE A 263 24.16 -14.84 18.96
CA PHE A 263 25.02 -13.68 18.79
C PHE A 263 25.01 -12.93 17.44
N LEU A 264 24.55 -11.63 17.49
CA LEU A 264 25.02 -10.46 16.73
C LEU A 264 25.42 -10.69 15.25
N GLU A 265 24.45 -10.93 14.38
CA GLU A 265 24.48 -10.44 13.00
C GLU A 265 23.50 -9.28 12.92
N GLU A 266 23.93 -8.13 12.42
CA GLU A 266 23.04 -7.01 12.08
C GLU A 266 22.03 -7.52 11.06
N GLU A 267 20.79 -7.75 11.49
CA GLU A 267 19.71 -8.19 10.61
C GLU A 267 19.46 -7.11 9.57
N VAL A 268 19.73 -7.41 8.31
CA VAL A 268 19.30 -6.59 7.18
C VAL A 268 17.76 -6.64 7.16
N ARG A 269 17.13 -5.68 7.80
CA ARG A 269 15.67 -5.51 7.75
C ARG A 269 15.31 -4.88 6.43
N TYR A 270 14.68 -5.66 5.55
CA TYR A 270 14.11 -5.11 4.33
C TYR A 270 12.89 -4.21 4.64
N PRO A 271 12.69 -3.12 3.88
CA PRO A 271 11.50 -2.28 4.05
C PRO A 271 10.23 -3.11 3.86
N LYS A 272 9.29 -3.00 4.80
CA LYS A 272 8.01 -3.75 4.75
C LYS A 272 7.20 -3.44 3.50
N GLU A 273 7.24 -2.20 3.05
CA GLU A 273 6.59 -1.74 1.82
C GLU A 273 7.15 -2.46 0.58
N SER A 274 8.47 -2.65 0.51
CA SER A 274 9.12 -3.38 -0.58
C SER A 274 8.69 -4.84 -0.63
N LEU A 275 8.63 -5.49 0.54
CA LEU A 275 8.17 -6.88 0.64
C LEU A 275 6.67 -7.00 0.33
N ALA A 276 5.85 -6.03 0.75
CA ALA A 276 4.44 -6.01 0.43
C ALA A 276 4.21 -5.85 -1.10
N ASN A 277 4.97 -4.99 -1.76
CA ASN A 277 4.92 -4.86 -3.22
C ASN A 277 5.45 -6.12 -3.93
N LEU A 278 6.50 -6.77 -3.42
CA LEU A 278 6.97 -8.05 -3.93
C LEU A 278 5.86 -9.11 -3.85
N ALA A 279 5.17 -9.22 -2.71
CA ALA A 279 4.03 -10.11 -2.56
C ALA A 279 2.89 -9.78 -3.54
N TYR A 280 2.62 -8.48 -3.76
CA TYR A 280 1.62 -8.01 -4.70
C TYR A 280 1.97 -8.41 -6.15
N LEU A 281 3.21 -8.20 -6.58
CA LEU A 281 3.70 -8.58 -7.91
C LEU A 281 3.59 -10.08 -8.17
N LEU A 282 3.99 -10.90 -7.19
CA LEU A 282 3.93 -12.35 -7.29
C LEU A 282 2.50 -12.88 -7.31
N PHE A 283 1.65 -12.45 -6.38
CA PHE A 283 0.36 -13.10 -6.13
C PHE A 283 -0.83 -12.42 -6.81
N VAL A 284 -0.72 -11.17 -7.23
CA VAL A 284 -1.76 -10.43 -7.96
C VAL A 284 -1.45 -10.36 -9.44
N HIS A 285 -0.25 -9.88 -9.81
CA HIS A 285 0.17 -9.78 -11.21
C HIS A 285 0.79 -11.07 -11.77
N HIS A 286 1.05 -12.07 -10.92
CA HIS A 286 1.65 -13.37 -11.29
C HIS A 286 3.03 -13.26 -11.96
N ILE A 287 3.79 -12.17 -11.70
CA ILE A 287 5.14 -11.98 -12.22
C ILE A 287 6.09 -12.91 -11.47
N ALA A 288 6.90 -13.69 -12.20
CA ALA A 288 7.86 -14.67 -11.66
C ALA A 288 7.25 -15.71 -10.71
N MET A 289 5.95 -16.01 -10.84
CA MET A 289 5.24 -16.94 -9.97
C MET A 289 5.78 -18.39 -10.10
N GLU A 290 6.38 -18.74 -11.22
CA GLU A 290 7.06 -20.02 -11.48
C GLU A 290 8.27 -20.26 -10.59
N THR A 291 8.85 -19.22 -10.02
CA THR A 291 9.97 -19.33 -9.07
C THR A 291 9.51 -19.75 -7.68
N PHE A 292 8.20 -19.72 -7.42
CA PHE A 292 7.64 -20.05 -6.11
C PHE A 292 7.42 -21.56 -5.97
N PRO A 293 7.95 -22.22 -4.92
CA PRO A 293 7.83 -23.66 -4.76
C PRO A 293 6.38 -24.13 -4.63
N VAL A 294 5.99 -25.13 -5.42
CA VAL A 294 4.65 -25.76 -5.36
C VAL A 294 4.37 -26.45 -4.02
N VAL A 295 5.44 -26.79 -3.26
CA VAL A 295 5.33 -27.45 -1.96
C VAL A 295 4.76 -26.57 -0.85
N LEU A 296 4.75 -25.25 -1.02
CA LEU A 296 4.21 -24.33 -0.03
C LEU A 296 2.68 -24.32 -0.11
N SER A 297 2.03 -24.72 1.01
CA SER A 297 0.56 -24.74 1.05
C SER A 297 -0.02 -23.31 0.93
N PRO A 298 -1.21 -23.14 0.31
CA PRO A 298 -1.89 -21.85 0.23
C PRO A 298 -2.14 -21.20 1.59
N VAL A 299 -2.38 -22.00 2.64
CA VAL A 299 -2.57 -21.53 4.03
C VAL A 299 -1.28 -20.93 4.57
N PHE A 300 -0.13 -21.56 4.33
CA PHE A 300 1.18 -21.04 4.73
C PHE A 300 1.50 -19.73 3.99
N ILE A 301 1.25 -19.68 2.69
CA ILE A 301 1.45 -18.46 1.89
C ILE A 301 0.55 -17.32 2.40
N LEU A 302 -0.73 -17.61 2.69
CA LEU A 302 -1.63 -16.62 3.28
C LEU A 302 -1.07 -16.10 4.62
N GLN A 303 -0.62 -17.01 5.50
CA GLN A 303 -0.04 -16.65 6.79
C GLN A 303 1.20 -15.75 6.63
N CYS A 304 2.11 -16.07 5.70
CA CYS A 304 3.27 -15.23 5.39
C CYS A 304 2.85 -13.83 4.89
N ASN A 305 1.81 -13.77 4.07
CA ASN A 305 1.37 -12.53 3.44
C ASN A 305 0.51 -11.64 4.36
N MET A 306 0.05 -12.11 5.52
CA MET A 306 -0.94 -11.35 6.33
C MET A 306 -0.45 -9.96 6.75
N GLU A 307 0.84 -9.77 7.07
CA GLU A 307 1.39 -8.44 7.37
C GLU A 307 1.43 -7.54 6.11
N HIS A 308 1.78 -8.12 4.96
CA HIS A 308 1.79 -7.41 3.68
C HIS A 308 0.37 -7.04 3.24
N ILE A 309 -0.60 -7.93 3.47
CA ILE A 309 -2.03 -7.67 3.23
C ILE A 309 -2.51 -6.51 4.09
N GLU A 310 -2.10 -6.41 5.35
CA GLU A 310 -2.47 -5.29 6.24
C GLU A 310 -1.99 -3.94 5.69
N LEU A 311 -0.77 -3.88 5.14
CA LEU A 311 -0.22 -2.68 4.51
C LEU A 311 -0.96 -2.29 3.22
N LEU A 312 -1.36 -3.26 2.41
CA LEU A 312 -2.00 -3.05 1.10
C LEU A 312 -3.53 -3.20 1.13
N LEU A 313 -4.13 -3.12 2.31
CA LEU A 313 -5.56 -3.40 2.49
C LEU A 313 -6.50 -2.46 1.74
N SER A 314 -6.05 -1.24 1.42
CA SER A 314 -6.84 -0.27 0.65
C SER A 314 -7.29 -0.76 -0.72
N ARG A 315 -6.61 -1.77 -1.28
CA ARG A 315 -6.91 -2.38 -2.60
C ARG A 315 -7.59 -3.74 -2.50
N TYR A 316 -7.44 -4.47 -1.39
CA TYR A 316 -7.92 -5.84 -1.12
C TYR A 316 -7.40 -6.94 -2.06
N ASP A 317 -6.78 -6.57 -3.18
CA ASP A 317 -6.42 -7.53 -4.25
C ASP A 317 -5.51 -8.64 -3.73
N LEU A 318 -4.49 -8.27 -2.95
CA LEU A 318 -3.58 -9.26 -2.36
C LEU A 318 -4.32 -10.20 -1.39
N TYR A 319 -5.24 -9.65 -0.58
CA TYR A 319 -6.05 -10.45 0.33
C TYR A 319 -7.00 -11.39 -0.42
N GLU A 320 -7.75 -10.85 -1.38
CA GLU A 320 -8.67 -11.62 -2.22
C GLU A 320 -7.97 -12.77 -2.95
N LYS A 321 -6.87 -12.46 -3.68
CA LYS A 321 -6.11 -13.46 -4.44
C LYS A 321 -5.45 -14.51 -3.55
N SER A 322 -5.01 -14.13 -2.34
CA SER A 322 -4.50 -15.08 -1.36
C SER A 322 -5.60 -16.00 -0.81
N LEU A 323 -6.79 -15.46 -0.49
CA LEU A 323 -7.93 -16.24 -0.01
C LEU A 323 -8.50 -17.19 -1.07
N VAL A 324 -8.56 -16.78 -2.33
CA VAL A 324 -9.08 -17.63 -3.43
C VAL A 324 -8.28 -18.93 -3.57
N ARG A 325 -6.99 -18.92 -3.25
CA ARG A 325 -6.12 -20.11 -3.29
C ARG A 325 -6.34 -21.08 -2.14
N VAL A 326 -6.95 -20.62 -1.05
CA VAL A 326 -7.24 -21.42 0.14
C VAL A 326 -8.58 -22.13 -0.05
N GLU A 327 -8.67 -23.41 0.29
CA GLU A 327 -9.92 -24.16 0.25
C GLU A 327 -10.90 -23.67 1.33
N ASP A 328 -12.19 -23.77 1.04
CA ASP A 328 -13.22 -23.43 2.02
C ASP A 328 -13.16 -24.40 3.22
N ASN A 329 -13.36 -23.87 4.42
CA ASN A 329 -13.30 -24.59 5.71
C ASN A 329 -11.90 -25.17 6.06
N SER A 330 -10.81 -24.73 5.41
CA SER A 330 -9.46 -25.26 5.64
C SER A 330 -8.65 -24.46 6.68
N LEU A 331 -9.01 -23.18 6.96
CA LEU A 331 -8.30 -22.40 7.97
C LEU A 331 -8.68 -22.88 9.38
N SER A 332 -7.68 -23.27 10.14
CA SER A 332 -7.87 -23.73 11.51
C SER A 332 -8.12 -22.56 12.48
N VAL A 333 -8.70 -22.86 13.62
CA VAL A 333 -9.01 -21.88 14.66
C VAL A 333 -7.76 -21.27 15.30
N GLU A 334 -6.64 -21.99 15.32
CA GLU A 334 -5.37 -21.53 15.88
C GLU A 334 -4.82 -20.28 15.14
N LEU A 335 -5.16 -20.12 13.86
CA LEU A 335 -4.76 -18.95 13.10
C LEU A 335 -5.37 -17.64 13.65
N LEU A 336 -6.48 -17.72 14.38
CA LEU A 336 -7.07 -16.54 15.05
C LEU A 336 -6.25 -16.05 16.25
N GLU A 337 -5.25 -16.80 16.72
CA GLU A 337 -4.30 -16.36 17.73
C GLU A 337 -3.24 -15.42 17.13
N ILE A 338 -3.06 -15.46 15.81
CA ILE A 338 -2.19 -14.54 15.08
C ILE A 338 -2.96 -13.23 14.89
N LYS A 339 -2.43 -12.15 15.46
CA LYS A 339 -3.07 -10.83 15.50
C LYS A 339 -3.62 -10.38 14.14
N THR A 340 -2.88 -10.57 13.05
CA THR A 340 -3.25 -10.12 11.71
C THR A 340 -4.50 -10.80 11.15
N PHE A 341 -4.81 -12.04 11.55
CA PHE A 341 -6.05 -12.72 11.16
C PHE A 341 -7.33 -12.11 11.77
N ILE A 342 -7.17 -11.25 12.77
CA ILE A 342 -8.27 -10.46 13.35
C ILE A 342 -8.17 -9.00 12.90
N SER A 343 -6.98 -8.36 12.95
CA SER A 343 -6.81 -6.94 12.63
C SER A 343 -7.10 -6.63 11.16
N VAL A 344 -6.72 -7.51 10.22
CA VAL A 344 -6.99 -7.33 8.79
C VAL A 344 -8.50 -7.27 8.49
N PRO A 345 -9.34 -8.24 8.93
CA PRO A 345 -10.79 -8.13 8.77
C PRO A 345 -11.41 -6.92 9.49
N GLN A 346 -10.90 -6.53 10.67
CA GLN A 346 -11.38 -5.33 11.38
C GLN A 346 -11.06 -4.04 10.60
N ASN A 347 -9.86 -3.94 10.03
CA ASN A 347 -9.49 -2.81 9.18
C ASN A 347 -10.28 -2.82 7.86
N LEU A 348 -10.56 -3.99 7.31
CA LEU A 348 -11.43 -4.15 6.15
C LEU A 348 -12.84 -3.61 6.42
N VAL A 349 -13.40 -3.86 7.62
CA VAL A 349 -14.68 -3.29 8.05
C VAL A 349 -14.65 -1.76 8.00
N LYS A 350 -13.58 -1.12 8.48
CA LYS A 350 -13.44 0.35 8.40
C LYS A 350 -13.49 0.85 6.96
N VAL A 351 -12.81 0.15 6.05
CA VAL A 351 -12.84 0.54 4.63
C VAL A 351 -14.22 0.32 4.02
N MET A 352 -14.90 -0.78 4.35
CA MET A 352 -16.28 -1.06 3.90
C MET A 352 -17.27 0.01 4.33
N THR A 353 -17.07 0.61 5.50
CA THR A 353 -18.01 1.57 6.09
C THR A 353 -17.65 3.02 5.77
N LEU A 354 -16.36 3.38 5.73
CA LEU A 354 -15.90 4.76 5.61
C LEU A 354 -15.42 5.16 4.21
N CYS A 355 -15.13 4.19 3.32
CA CYS A 355 -14.63 4.52 1.98
C CYS A 355 -15.73 5.22 1.15
N PRO A 356 -15.45 6.39 0.54
CA PRO A 356 -16.44 7.10 -0.27
C PRO A 356 -16.78 6.36 -1.57
N VAL A 357 -15.88 5.51 -2.06
CA VAL A 357 -16.05 4.80 -3.34
C VAL A 357 -16.90 3.54 -3.16
N HIS A 358 -18.13 3.56 -3.70
CA HIS A 358 -19.10 2.46 -3.58
C HIS A 358 -18.54 1.11 -4.08
N ARG A 359 -17.80 1.10 -5.22
CA ARG A 359 -17.20 -0.12 -5.78
C ARG A 359 -16.26 -0.78 -4.78
N LEU A 360 -15.43 0.00 -4.07
CA LEU A 360 -14.51 -0.52 -3.08
C LEU A 360 -15.23 -1.07 -1.84
N ARG A 361 -16.31 -0.41 -1.39
CA ARG A 361 -17.14 -0.95 -0.29
C ARG A 361 -17.75 -2.30 -0.64
N SER A 362 -18.33 -2.43 -1.84
CA SER A 362 -18.93 -3.68 -2.31
C SER A 362 -17.90 -4.80 -2.47
N LYS A 363 -16.72 -4.49 -3.02
CA LYS A 363 -15.61 -5.44 -3.12
C LYS A 363 -15.11 -5.85 -1.73
N GLY A 364 -14.98 -4.90 -0.80
CA GLY A 364 -14.60 -5.18 0.59
C GLY A 364 -15.56 -6.16 1.27
N LEU A 365 -16.87 -6.00 1.07
CA LEU A 365 -17.87 -6.92 1.59
C LEU A 365 -17.72 -8.34 1.01
N ALA A 366 -17.44 -8.45 -0.28
CA ALA A 366 -17.20 -9.75 -0.92
C ALA A 366 -15.96 -10.45 -0.35
N VAL A 367 -14.86 -9.70 -0.14
CA VAL A 367 -13.62 -10.23 0.46
C VAL A 367 -13.84 -10.62 1.93
N PHE A 368 -14.60 -9.82 2.67
CA PHE A 368 -14.97 -10.15 4.04
C PHE A 368 -15.78 -11.46 4.12
N GLN A 369 -16.76 -11.63 3.22
CA GLN A 369 -17.53 -12.88 3.12
C GLN A 369 -16.63 -14.06 2.73
N LEU A 370 -15.70 -13.86 1.79
CA LEU A 370 -14.74 -14.86 1.38
C LEU A 370 -13.88 -15.31 2.56
N SER A 371 -13.38 -14.37 3.38
CA SER A 371 -12.57 -14.71 4.56
C SER A 371 -13.32 -15.56 5.58
N ILE A 372 -14.62 -15.28 5.81
CA ILE A 372 -15.47 -16.12 6.68
C ILE A 372 -15.57 -17.55 6.15
N ASN A 373 -15.75 -17.71 4.84
CA ASN A 373 -15.95 -19.04 4.23
C ASN A 373 -14.71 -19.94 4.38
N LYS A 374 -13.51 -19.34 4.46
CA LYS A 374 -12.25 -20.11 4.55
C LYS A 374 -12.02 -20.78 5.90
N PHE A 375 -12.52 -20.22 7.00
CA PHE A 375 -12.36 -20.83 8.33
C PHE A 375 -13.15 -22.13 8.46
N ASN A 376 -12.60 -23.08 9.21
CA ASN A 376 -13.34 -24.25 9.68
C ASN A 376 -14.49 -23.83 10.62
N THR A 377 -15.35 -24.74 11.00
CA THR A 377 -16.57 -24.43 11.75
C THR A 377 -16.30 -23.76 13.10
N GLU A 378 -15.31 -24.23 13.86
CA GLU A 378 -14.90 -23.59 15.11
C GLU A 378 -14.31 -22.21 14.87
N GLY A 379 -13.44 -22.09 13.86
CA GLY A 379 -12.86 -20.82 13.44
C GLY A 379 -13.94 -19.80 13.04
N LYS A 380 -14.96 -20.21 12.26
CA LYS A 380 -16.12 -19.36 11.93
C LYS A 380 -16.83 -18.87 13.19
N TYR A 381 -17.10 -19.77 14.13
CA TYR A 381 -17.77 -19.40 15.38
C TYR A 381 -16.99 -18.35 16.17
N LYS A 382 -15.70 -18.60 16.41
CA LYS A 382 -14.85 -17.66 17.17
C LYS A 382 -14.65 -16.35 16.41
N PHE A 383 -14.46 -16.41 15.09
CA PHE A 383 -14.32 -15.24 14.22
C PHE A 383 -15.58 -14.35 14.25
N LEU A 384 -16.75 -14.92 13.96
CA LEU A 384 -18.03 -14.19 13.95
C LEU A 384 -18.34 -13.59 15.33
N ARG A 385 -18.07 -14.34 16.42
CA ARG A 385 -18.22 -13.82 17.78
C ARG A 385 -17.28 -12.66 18.08
N CYS A 386 -16.02 -12.74 17.65
CA CYS A 386 -15.04 -11.67 17.82
C CYS A 386 -15.46 -10.43 17.04
N MET A 387 -15.80 -10.58 15.76
CA MET A 387 -16.19 -9.49 14.89
C MET A 387 -17.48 -8.79 15.39
N LEU A 388 -18.48 -9.54 15.88
CA LEU A 388 -19.70 -8.99 16.43
C LEU A 388 -19.46 -8.17 17.72
N LYS A 389 -18.48 -8.59 18.55
CA LYS A 389 -18.10 -7.86 19.77
C LYS A 389 -17.31 -6.59 19.50
N THR A 390 -16.59 -6.52 18.40
CA THR A 390 -15.68 -5.41 18.07
C THR A 390 -16.22 -4.49 16.97
N SER A 391 -17.33 -4.86 16.33
CA SER A 391 -18.02 -4.00 15.38
C SER A 391 -18.87 -2.97 16.11
N HIS A 392 -18.97 -1.78 15.52
CA HIS A 392 -19.84 -0.69 15.96
C HIS A 392 -20.64 -0.12 14.79
N HIS A 393 -20.84 -0.93 13.75
CA HIS A 393 -21.58 -0.53 12.56
C HIS A 393 -22.71 -1.53 12.29
N SER A 394 -23.95 -1.07 12.41
CA SER A 394 -25.18 -1.88 12.32
C SER A 394 -25.24 -2.75 11.05
N GLY A 395 -24.92 -2.18 9.88
CA GLY A 395 -24.91 -2.93 8.61
C GLY A 395 -23.91 -4.10 8.59
N VAL A 396 -22.72 -3.93 9.21
CA VAL A 396 -21.73 -5.00 9.32
C VAL A 396 -22.19 -6.06 10.32
N GLU A 397 -22.73 -5.64 11.44
CA GLU A 397 -23.32 -6.55 12.43
C GLU A 397 -24.47 -7.36 11.83
N GLY A 398 -25.33 -6.74 11.01
CA GLY A 398 -26.36 -7.42 10.24
C GLY A 398 -25.79 -8.51 9.32
N VAL A 399 -24.72 -8.21 8.58
CA VAL A 399 -24.02 -9.21 7.74
C VAL A 399 -23.46 -10.36 8.57
N ILE A 400 -22.87 -10.09 9.74
CA ILE A 400 -22.37 -11.10 10.65
C ILE A 400 -23.52 -11.99 11.14
N ILE A 401 -24.63 -11.40 11.58
CA ILE A 401 -25.81 -12.14 12.08
C ILE A 401 -26.40 -13.01 10.96
N LYS A 402 -26.49 -12.51 9.74
CA LYS A 402 -26.90 -13.29 8.58
C LYS A 402 -25.98 -14.50 8.34
N ASN A 403 -24.66 -14.33 8.50
CA ASN A 403 -23.72 -15.44 8.42
C ASN A 403 -23.93 -16.45 9.55
N ILE A 404 -24.18 -16.00 10.78
CA ILE A 404 -24.54 -16.88 11.91
C ILE A 404 -25.77 -17.70 11.55
N LYS A 405 -26.84 -17.09 11.05
CA LYS A 405 -28.05 -17.77 10.58
C LYS A 405 -27.73 -18.86 9.55
N ASN A 406 -26.89 -18.55 8.56
CA ASN A 406 -26.49 -19.52 7.53
C ASN A 406 -25.72 -20.71 8.13
N GLN A 407 -24.85 -20.49 9.12
CA GLN A 407 -24.15 -21.59 9.82
C GLN A 407 -25.10 -22.44 10.65
N VAL A 408 -26.10 -21.83 11.31
CA VAL A 408 -27.16 -22.58 12.02
C VAL A 408 -27.98 -23.41 11.04
N ASP A 409 -28.41 -22.84 9.90
CA ASP A 409 -29.13 -23.61 8.87
C ASP A 409 -28.33 -24.83 8.38
N LEU A 410 -27.02 -24.65 8.17
CA LEU A 410 -26.12 -25.76 7.82
C LEU A 410 -26.04 -26.79 8.94
N SER A 411 -26.01 -26.38 10.20
CA SER A 411 -25.88 -27.27 11.35
C SER A 411 -27.14 -28.13 11.57
N LEU A 412 -28.33 -27.58 11.27
CA LEU A 412 -29.62 -28.29 11.40
C LEU A 412 -29.91 -29.25 10.23
N ARG A 413 -29.03 -29.35 9.23
CA ARG A 413 -29.20 -30.31 8.13
C ARG A 413 -28.85 -31.73 8.57
N PRO A 414 -29.63 -32.75 8.15
CA PRO A 414 -29.35 -34.14 8.50
C PRO A 414 -27.91 -34.53 8.11
N GLY A 415 -27.22 -35.19 9.05
CA GLY A 415 -25.83 -35.64 8.83
C GLY A 415 -24.73 -34.63 9.09
N ASN A 416 -25.06 -33.39 9.41
CA ASN A 416 -24.08 -32.37 9.79
C ASN A 416 -23.82 -32.44 11.31
N LYS A 417 -22.54 -32.63 11.70
CA LYS A 417 -22.12 -32.72 13.11
C LYS A 417 -21.53 -31.40 13.63
N ASN A 418 -22.08 -30.28 13.21
CA ASN A 418 -21.57 -28.98 13.62
C ASN A 418 -22.07 -28.59 15.02
N VAL A 419 -21.31 -28.95 16.05
CA VAL A 419 -21.64 -28.66 17.45
C VAL A 419 -21.56 -27.18 17.86
N TRP A 420 -20.80 -26.36 17.12
CA TRP A 420 -20.55 -24.98 17.50
C TRP A 420 -21.75 -24.04 17.28
N PHE A 421 -22.66 -24.42 16.37
CA PHE A 421 -23.88 -23.65 16.08
C PHE A 421 -25.14 -24.41 16.54
N GLN A 422 -25.00 -25.27 17.54
CA GLN A 422 -26.10 -26.01 18.18
C GLN A 422 -25.97 -25.98 19.71
N GLY A 423 -27.11 -26.10 20.38
CA GLY A 423 -27.22 -26.31 21.83
C GLY A 423 -26.38 -25.32 22.66
N ILE A 424 -25.75 -25.85 23.68
CA ILE A 424 -25.02 -25.07 24.70
C ILE A 424 -23.85 -24.22 24.13
N HIS A 425 -23.26 -24.67 23.03
CA HIS A 425 -22.18 -23.90 22.38
C HIS A 425 -22.70 -22.67 21.62
N PHE A 426 -23.91 -22.76 21.08
CA PHE A 426 -24.52 -21.67 20.33
C PHE A 426 -25.15 -20.57 21.22
N LEU A 427 -25.70 -20.95 22.39
CA LEU A 427 -26.40 -20.02 23.28
C LEU A 427 -25.58 -18.75 23.66
N PRO A 428 -24.28 -18.79 23.96
CA PRO A 428 -23.52 -17.57 24.26
C PRO A 428 -23.41 -16.62 23.05
N LEU A 429 -23.40 -17.13 21.82
CA LEU A 429 -23.42 -16.33 20.62
C LEU A 429 -24.82 -15.76 20.37
N LEU A 430 -25.86 -16.55 20.58
CA LEU A 430 -27.25 -16.14 20.43
C LEU A 430 -27.61 -15.02 21.42
N ARG A 431 -27.18 -15.10 22.69
CA ARG A 431 -27.33 -14.03 23.67
C ARG A 431 -26.65 -12.73 23.24
N LEU A 432 -25.50 -12.80 22.57
CA LEU A 432 -24.81 -11.64 22.03
C LEU A 432 -25.56 -11.01 20.85
N VAL A 433 -26.18 -11.83 19.99
CA VAL A 433 -27.01 -11.37 18.88
C VAL A 433 -28.30 -10.75 19.39
N LEU A 434 -29.01 -11.44 20.31
CA LEU A 434 -30.27 -11.00 20.90
C LEU A 434 -30.02 -10.10 22.12
N SER A 435 -29.32 -9.00 21.89
CA SER A 435 -29.05 -7.95 22.87
C SER A 435 -29.11 -6.57 22.19
N LEU A 436 -29.70 -5.60 22.88
CA LEU A 436 -29.71 -4.21 22.44
C LEU A 436 -28.45 -3.52 22.96
N PRO A 437 -27.69 -2.76 22.12
CA PRO A 437 -26.44 -2.13 22.52
C PRO A 437 -26.53 -1.20 23.73
N GLN A 438 -27.65 -0.49 23.86
CA GLN A 438 -27.90 0.47 24.93
C GLN A 438 -29.20 0.14 25.72
N GLY A 439 -29.65 -1.12 25.64
CA GLY A 439 -30.92 -1.52 26.26
C GLY A 439 -32.11 -0.75 25.68
N PRO A 440 -33.05 -0.29 26.54
CA PRO A 440 -34.24 0.44 26.09
C PRO A 440 -33.99 1.85 25.51
N GLU A 441 -32.75 2.34 25.54
CA GLU A 441 -32.33 3.64 24.99
C GLU A 441 -31.57 3.48 23.65
N THR A 442 -31.67 2.32 23.01
CA THR A 442 -31.01 2.01 21.74
C THR A 442 -31.63 2.84 20.60
N ASP A 443 -30.80 3.59 19.88
CA ASP A 443 -31.28 4.24 18.64
C ASP A 443 -31.67 3.20 17.59
N LEU A 444 -32.99 3.03 17.39
CA LEU A 444 -33.56 2.01 16.50
C LEU A 444 -33.21 2.26 15.03
N LEU A 445 -33.08 3.53 14.61
CA LEU A 445 -32.75 3.86 13.21
C LEU A 445 -31.28 3.58 12.93
N GLN A 446 -30.40 3.97 13.83
CA GLN A 446 -28.96 3.70 13.72
C GLN A 446 -28.65 2.20 13.76
N ASN A 447 -29.39 1.43 14.56
CA ASN A 447 -29.18 0.00 14.76
C ASN A 447 -30.14 -0.88 13.94
N LEU A 448 -30.82 -0.32 12.94
CA LEU A 448 -31.88 -1.00 12.17
C LEU A 448 -31.44 -2.36 11.62
N ASP A 449 -30.31 -2.40 10.88
CA ASP A 449 -29.84 -3.63 10.23
C ASP A 449 -29.55 -4.74 11.24
N ARG A 450 -28.91 -4.41 12.36
CA ARG A 450 -28.64 -5.33 13.46
C ARG A 450 -29.95 -5.86 14.06
N ILE A 451 -30.90 -4.97 14.38
CA ILE A 451 -32.16 -5.33 15.01
C ILE A 451 -32.97 -6.24 14.07
N MET A 452 -33.10 -5.84 12.80
CA MET A 452 -33.87 -6.61 11.81
C MET A 452 -33.28 -8.01 11.58
N GLU A 453 -31.95 -8.13 11.47
CA GLU A 453 -31.32 -9.43 11.28
C GLU A 453 -31.37 -10.28 12.58
N SER A 454 -31.33 -9.66 13.76
CA SER A 454 -31.54 -10.36 15.04
C SER A 454 -32.96 -10.93 15.17
N LEU A 455 -33.96 -10.12 14.84
CA LEU A 455 -35.37 -10.55 14.81
C LEU A 455 -35.60 -11.66 13.76
N ASN A 456 -35.04 -11.48 12.56
CA ASN A 456 -35.12 -12.50 11.51
C ASN A 456 -34.44 -13.82 11.89
N LEU A 457 -33.32 -13.76 12.62
CA LEU A 457 -32.68 -14.97 13.16
C LEU A 457 -33.58 -15.63 14.20
N LEU A 458 -34.11 -14.87 15.18
CA LEU A 458 -34.98 -15.42 16.20
C LEU A 458 -36.25 -16.07 15.57
N ARG A 459 -36.91 -15.35 14.67
CA ARG A 459 -38.06 -15.87 13.91
C ARG A 459 -37.71 -17.17 13.15
N TYR A 460 -36.54 -17.20 12.50
CA TYR A 460 -36.08 -18.39 11.79
C TYR A 460 -35.88 -19.59 12.73
N LEU A 461 -35.23 -19.38 13.90
CA LEU A 461 -35.01 -20.42 14.90
C LEU A 461 -36.34 -21.00 15.42
N LEU A 462 -37.29 -20.13 15.78
CA LEU A 462 -38.60 -20.57 16.31
C LEU A 462 -39.46 -21.35 15.29
N ILE A 463 -39.27 -21.07 13.99
CA ILE A 463 -39.96 -21.82 12.92
C ILE A 463 -39.22 -23.13 12.61
N ARG A 464 -37.90 -23.12 12.57
CA ARG A 464 -37.08 -24.23 12.05
C ARG A 464 -36.74 -25.26 13.11
N ASP A 465 -36.47 -24.80 14.32
CA ASP A 465 -36.13 -25.66 15.45
C ASP A 465 -37.38 -25.95 16.27
N LYS A 466 -37.88 -27.19 16.20
CA LYS A 466 -39.08 -27.58 16.94
C LYS A 466 -38.76 -27.65 18.43
N GLU A 467 -39.73 -27.27 19.27
CA GLU A 467 -39.60 -27.34 20.72
C GLU A 467 -39.29 -28.75 21.22
N SER A 468 -39.84 -29.76 20.53
CA SER A 468 -39.56 -31.20 20.85
C SER A 468 -38.11 -31.57 20.62
N ASP A 469 -37.44 -30.99 19.65
CA ASP A 469 -36.08 -31.33 19.26
C ASP A 469 -35.09 -30.39 19.91
N ASN A 470 -35.39 -29.07 19.96
CA ASN A 470 -34.64 -27.99 20.59
C ASN A 470 -33.12 -28.08 20.37
N GLU A 471 -32.73 -28.35 19.12
CA GLU A 471 -31.32 -28.56 18.75
C GLU A 471 -30.47 -27.31 18.94
N THR A 472 -31.05 -26.12 18.83
CA THR A 472 -30.36 -24.85 19.02
C THR A 472 -30.35 -24.37 20.46
N GLY A 473 -31.23 -24.91 21.32
CA GLY A 473 -31.45 -24.49 22.70
C GLY A 473 -32.29 -23.21 22.83
N VAL A 474 -32.82 -22.63 21.72
CA VAL A 474 -33.58 -21.39 21.74
C VAL A 474 -34.81 -21.43 22.65
N TRP A 475 -35.49 -22.58 22.69
CA TRP A 475 -36.71 -22.74 23.49
C TRP A 475 -36.42 -22.75 24.99
N LEU A 476 -35.26 -23.24 25.44
CA LEU A 476 -34.85 -23.18 26.86
C LEU A 476 -34.57 -21.76 27.34
N GLU A 477 -34.10 -20.91 26.47
CA GLU A 477 -33.72 -19.52 26.78
C GLU A 477 -34.79 -18.49 26.35
N LEU A 478 -35.93 -18.96 25.85
CA LEU A 478 -36.94 -18.06 25.24
C LEU A 478 -37.43 -17.00 26.22
N GLN A 479 -37.68 -17.35 27.47
CA GLN A 479 -38.08 -16.38 28.49
C GLN A 479 -36.97 -15.32 28.75
N ALA A 480 -35.74 -15.78 28.81
CA ALA A 480 -34.60 -14.86 28.99
C ALA A 480 -34.45 -13.91 27.80
N PHE A 481 -34.69 -14.38 26.55
CA PHE A 481 -34.69 -13.53 25.36
C PHE A 481 -35.89 -12.57 25.32
N ASN A 482 -37.04 -12.99 25.81
CA ASN A 482 -38.18 -12.11 25.96
C ASN A 482 -37.85 -10.94 26.89
N ASP A 483 -37.27 -11.24 28.06
CA ASP A 483 -37.00 -10.24 29.09
C ASP A 483 -35.81 -9.31 28.73
N SER A 484 -34.78 -9.83 28.05
CA SER A 484 -33.56 -9.11 27.74
C SER A 484 -33.53 -8.42 26.38
N PHE A 485 -34.38 -8.85 25.43
CA PHE A 485 -34.37 -8.32 24.05
C PHE A 485 -35.75 -7.85 23.59
N MET A 486 -36.78 -8.73 23.59
CA MET A 486 -38.07 -8.38 22.98
C MET A 486 -38.83 -7.34 23.78
N THR A 487 -38.90 -7.46 25.11
CA THR A 487 -39.59 -6.48 25.98
C THR A 487 -38.94 -5.12 25.96
N PRO A 488 -37.58 -4.99 26.12
CA PRO A 488 -36.91 -3.70 25.97
C PRO A 488 -37.08 -3.08 24.58
N LEU A 489 -37.00 -3.91 23.52
CA LEU A 489 -37.18 -3.44 22.14
C LEU A 489 -38.62 -2.89 21.92
N ARG A 490 -39.64 -3.55 22.45
CA ARG A 490 -41.02 -3.09 22.38
C ARG A 490 -41.24 -1.76 23.13
N LEU A 491 -40.63 -1.61 24.28
CA LEU A 491 -40.66 -0.38 25.05
C LEU A 491 -40.05 0.78 24.28
N ASP A 492 -38.83 0.58 23.77
CA ASP A 492 -38.11 1.56 22.96
C ASP A 492 -38.88 1.92 21.68
N LEU A 493 -39.44 0.93 20.99
CA LEU A 493 -40.26 1.12 19.81
C LEU A 493 -41.50 2.01 20.08
N ASN A 494 -42.19 1.78 21.21
CA ASN A 494 -43.34 2.60 21.61
C ASN A 494 -42.93 4.04 21.94
N MET A 495 -41.82 4.22 22.64
CA MET A 495 -41.27 5.54 22.99
C MET A 495 -40.86 6.30 21.70
N SER A 496 -40.09 5.63 20.82
CA SER A 496 -39.66 6.21 19.56
C SER A 496 -40.83 6.60 18.66
N LYS A 497 -41.87 5.74 18.50
CA LYS A 497 -43.07 6.06 17.74
C LYS A 497 -43.80 7.29 18.31
N ALA A 498 -44.02 7.34 19.64
CA ALA A 498 -44.67 8.45 20.28
C ALA A 498 -43.88 9.75 20.07
N HIS A 499 -42.56 9.72 20.20
CA HIS A 499 -41.70 10.88 19.96
C HIS A 499 -41.79 11.37 18.51
N TYR A 500 -41.60 10.51 17.51
CA TYR A 500 -41.65 10.89 16.10
C TYR A 500 -43.04 11.31 15.63
N GLN A 501 -44.14 10.77 16.21
CA GLN A 501 -45.49 11.22 15.97
C GLN A 501 -45.76 12.63 16.52
N ALA A 502 -45.22 12.93 17.71
CA ALA A 502 -45.31 14.27 18.30
C ALA A 502 -44.52 15.29 17.45
N GLU A 503 -43.30 14.94 17.02
CA GLU A 503 -42.51 15.78 16.11
C GLU A 503 -43.23 16.04 14.77
N LEU A 504 -43.84 15.01 14.18
CA LEU A 504 -44.60 15.14 12.95
C LEU A 504 -45.82 16.09 13.14
N SER A 505 -46.52 16.02 14.29
CA SER A 505 -47.63 16.90 14.61
C SER A 505 -47.16 18.35 14.80
N ASN A 506 -46.01 18.56 15.43
CA ASN A 506 -45.40 19.88 15.63
C ASN A 506 -44.92 20.48 14.30
N ALA A 507 -44.28 19.69 13.43
CA ALA A 507 -43.81 20.13 12.12
C ALA A 507 -44.96 20.59 11.17
N GLY A 508 -46.19 20.14 11.45
CA GLY A 508 -47.38 20.59 10.72
C GLY A 508 -47.98 21.91 11.24
N CYS A 509 -47.60 22.36 12.44
CA CYS A 509 -48.19 23.54 13.10
C CYS A 509 -47.32 24.79 13.10
N ASP A 510 -45.97 24.67 13.08
CA ASP A 510 -45.05 25.80 13.22
C ASP A 510 -44.08 25.91 12.03
N SER A 511 -44.18 27.02 11.29
CA SER A 511 -43.30 27.37 10.18
C SER A 511 -41.93 27.89 10.59
N GLU A 512 -41.57 27.89 11.89
CA GLU A 512 -40.32 28.48 12.40
C GLU A 512 -39.45 27.55 13.28
N SER A 513 -39.86 26.30 13.56
CA SER A 513 -39.00 25.39 14.33
C SER A 513 -37.95 24.71 13.45
N VAL A 514 -36.74 25.12 13.63
CA VAL A 514 -35.57 24.50 12.96
C VAL A 514 -35.21 23.17 13.66
N CYS A 515 -35.69 22.06 13.11
CA CYS A 515 -35.20 20.74 13.52
C CYS A 515 -33.84 20.47 12.87
N THR A 516 -32.81 20.21 13.65
CA THR A 516 -31.52 19.75 13.18
C THR A 516 -31.55 18.24 13.02
N VAL A 517 -31.45 17.76 11.79
CA VAL A 517 -31.25 16.33 11.49
C VAL A 517 -29.74 16.09 11.41
N SER A 518 -29.21 15.28 12.30
CA SER A 518 -27.81 14.82 12.24
C SER A 518 -27.75 13.45 11.56
N VAL A 519 -26.89 13.33 10.55
CA VAL A 519 -26.54 12.05 9.94
C VAL A 519 -25.10 11.71 10.33
N GLY A 520 -24.94 10.75 11.22
CA GLY A 520 -23.66 10.51 11.87
C GLY A 520 -23.29 11.65 12.84
N ASN A 521 -22.07 12.20 12.73
CA ASN A 521 -21.60 13.34 13.53
C ASN A 521 -21.75 14.71 12.82
N GLU A 522 -22.40 14.77 11.66
CA GLU A 522 -22.57 16.00 10.90
C GLU A 522 -24.02 16.51 11.00
N ASN A 523 -24.20 17.74 11.46
CA ASN A 523 -25.47 18.44 11.41
C ASN A 523 -25.71 18.93 9.97
N LEU A 524 -26.75 18.43 9.32
CA LEU A 524 -27.15 18.92 8.01
C LEU A 524 -27.75 20.32 8.12
N PRO A 525 -27.27 21.31 7.36
CA PRO A 525 -27.82 22.65 7.42
C PRO A 525 -29.21 22.69 6.76
N ASN A 526 -30.17 23.23 7.50
CA ASN A 526 -31.50 23.69 7.05
C ASN A 526 -32.20 22.81 5.99
N LEU A 527 -32.73 21.67 6.41
CA LEU A 527 -33.66 20.90 5.59
C LEU A 527 -34.98 21.68 5.41
N THR A 528 -35.52 21.64 4.20
CA THR A 528 -36.85 22.21 3.98
C THR A 528 -37.90 21.45 4.80
N PRO A 529 -39.00 22.11 5.27
CA PRO A 529 -40.03 21.45 6.06
C PRO A 529 -40.59 20.18 5.42
N GLU A 530 -40.69 20.16 4.08
CA GLU A 530 -41.16 18.99 3.31
C GLU A 530 -40.20 17.79 3.46
N VAL A 531 -38.89 18.01 3.41
CA VAL A 531 -37.88 16.95 3.56
C VAL A 531 -37.88 16.43 5.00
N GLN A 532 -38.10 17.31 6.01
CA GLN A 532 -38.22 16.91 7.41
C GLN A 532 -39.42 16.00 7.63
N ILE A 533 -40.58 16.38 7.12
CA ILE A 533 -41.83 15.58 7.18
C ILE A 533 -41.61 14.21 6.50
N GLN A 534 -40.96 14.19 5.34
CA GLN A 534 -40.67 12.94 4.64
C GLN A 534 -39.72 12.04 5.45
N ALA A 535 -38.69 12.60 6.10
CA ALA A 535 -37.78 11.86 6.98
C ALA A 535 -38.50 11.26 8.19
N LEU A 536 -39.41 12.02 8.83
CA LEU A 536 -40.25 11.56 9.95
C LEU A 536 -41.18 10.41 9.53
N HIS A 537 -41.82 10.53 8.38
CA HIS A 537 -42.65 9.43 7.83
C HIS A 537 -41.81 8.18 7.53
N SER A 538 -40.63 8.34 6.96
CA SER A 538 -39.73 7.21 6.70
C SER A 538 -39.29 6.51 7.99
N ALA A 539 -39.00 7.27 9.05
CA ALA A 539 -38.69 6.73 10.37
C ALA A 539 -39.85 5.94 10.97
N LEU A 540 -41.08 6.52 10.93
CA LEU A 540 -42.29 5.85 11.43
C LEU A 540 -42.56 4.55 10.66
N PHE A 541 -42.43 4.55 9.33
CA PHE A 541 -42.53 3.34 8.52
C PHE A 541 -41.50 2.27 8.92
N THR A 542 -40.29 2.68 9.22
CA THR A 542 -39.23 1.79 9.70
C THR A 542 -39.59 1.13 11.03
N PHE A 543 -40.18 1.90 11.96
CA PHE A 543 -40.68 1.37 13.24
C PHE A 543 -41.82 0.40 13.06
N GLU A 544 -42.74 0.62 12.09
CA GLU A 544 -43.78 -0.32 11.74
C GLU A 544 -43.24 -1.64 11.20
N LEU A 545 -42.15 -1.60 10.41
CA LEU A 545 -41.50 -2.82 9.94
C LEU A 545 -40.92 -3.64 11.10
N ILE A 546 -40.21 -3.00 12.05
CA ILE A 546 -39.69 -3.67 13.24
C ILE A 546 -40.81 -4.32 14.04
N GLU A 547 -41.88 -3.54 14.30
CA GLU A 547 -43.05 -4.01 15.04
C GLU A 547 -43.72 -5.21 14.37
N SER A 548 -43.91 -5.17 13.05
CA SER A 548 -44.55 -6.25 12.30
C SER A 548 -43.79 -7.58 12.43
N VAL A 549 -42.42 -7.54 12.45
CA VAL A 549 -41.62 -8.75 12.67
C VAL A 549 -41.70 -9.22 14.11
N LEU A 550 -41.70 -8.28 15.07
CA LEU A 550 -41.82 -8.59 16.50
C LEU A 550 -43.16 -9.25 16.82
N VAL A 551 -44.26 -8.67 16.36
CA VAL A 551 -45.64 -9.25 16.51
C VAL A 551 -45.69 -10.65 15.88
N ARG A 552 -45.08 -10.84 14.71
CA ARG A 552 -45.04 -12.16 14.09
C ARG A 552 -44.25 -13.22 14.91
N ILE A 553 -43.20 -12.81 15.62
CA ILE A 553 -42.49 -13.68 16.55
C ILE A 553 -43.39 -14.06 17.73
N GLU A 554 -44.11 -13.11 18.32
CA GLU A 554 -45.03 -13.33 19.42
C GLU A 554 -46.18 -14.27 19.03
N GLU A 555 -46.77 -14.08 17.85
CA GLU A 555 -47.76 -15.01 17.30
C GLU A 555 -47.24 -16.45 17.17
N ILE A 556 -45.96 -16.63 16.75
CA ILE A 556 -45.35 -17.93 16.64
C ILE A 556 -45.18 -18.58 18.03
N ILE A 557 -44.82 -17.77 19.04
CA ILE A 557 -44.67 -18.22 20.42
C ILE A 557 -46.03 -18.62 21.00
N GLU A 558 -47.09 -17.80 20.80
CA GLU A 558 -48.44 -18.03 21.32
C GLU A 558 -49.16 -19.19 20.60
N ALA A 559 -48.91 -19.34 19.29
CA ALA A 559 -49.57 -20.41 18.49
C ALA A 559 -49.08 -21.83 18.81
N LYS A 560 -48.11 -21.99 19.71
CA LYS A 560 -47.64 -23.30 20.13
C LYS A 560 -48.47 -23.83 21.29
N PRO A 561 -48.90 -25.10 21.19
CA PRO A 561 -49.70 -25.76 22.22
C PRO A 561 -48.91 -26.04 23.50
#